data_84f557952381787b26d5d792abc74411
#
_entry.id   84f557952381787b26d5d792abc74411
#
_cell.length_a   1.000
_cell.length_b   1.000
_cell.length_c   1.000
_cell.angle_alpha   90.00
_cell.angle_beta   90.00
_cell.angle_gamma   90.00
#
_symmetry.space_group_name_H-M   'P 1'
#
loop_
_entity.id
_entity.type
_entity.pdbx_description
1 polymer ?
#
loop_
_entity_poly.entity_id
_entity_poly.type
_entity_poly.pdbx_seq_one_letter_code
_entity_poly.pdbx_strand_id
1 'polypeptide(L)'
;MTAEIISVGTELLLGNILNTNAQYLSRELAALGITVQRESTIGDNHGRLADFVNEAKQRCDLLVFTGGLGPTADDLTKETVAGCYGDTLAFDPEEWQKIVDFFTRTGRKTTPNNRKQAMVPVHGHKIINNHGTAPGAWFEQDGHCAVLMPGVPHEMKAMWTESVRPLLLARQNCTLHSITLRVLGGESDIEYRVRHLLENANPTAAIYCKTGECEIRITARAETDSSAEKMCRAYATKFYDLLGDAVYDEDVTGLEETLVHTLKEKGLTIATAESCTGGMIAQRLTNVSGASEVFGFGFVTYWEQAKAKMVGVEPAVIAKYNVVSAPVAAQMALGAAEAAGADIAVSVTGLAGPNGGDAVRPVGTVYLGAACGETVYVKKLFVSRPDRALVRARAAQAALELALRLAQGKVPADTQALAKSARHDAAALTALDNTFLKG
;
A
#
# COMPACT_ATOMS: atom_id res chain seq x y z
N MET A 1 -12.03 24.66 1.53
CA MET A 1 -11.12 24.85 0.37
C MET A 1 -11.30 23.67 -0.56
N THR A 2 -11.43 23.95 -1.84
CA THR A 2 -11.51 22.96 -2.93
C THR A 2 -10.23 23.00 -3.75
N ALA A 3 -9.81 21.86 -4.31
CA ALA A 3 -8.59 21.75 -5.08
C ALA A 3 -8.77 20.95 -6.37
N GLU A 4 -7.94 21.23 -7.39
CA GLU A 4 -7.70 20.37 -8.53
C GLU A 4 -6.21 19.98 -8.58
N ILE A 5 -5.92 18.70 -8.89
CA ILE A 5 -4.56 18.20 -9.10
C ILE A 5 -4.29 18.14 -10.58
N ILE A 6 -3.17 18.72 -11.02
CA ILE A 6 -2.77 18.79 -12.40
C ILE A 6 -1.39 18.13 -12.55
N SER A 7 -1.36 17.00 -13.23
CA SER A 7 -0.11 16.32 -13.59
C SER A 7 0.29 16.74 -15.00
N VAL A 8 1.48 17.31 -15.13
CA VAL A 8 2.02 17.76 -16.41
C VAL A 8 3.09 16.79 -16.87
N GLY A 9 2.88 16.17 -18.02
CA GLY A 9 3.80 15.20 -18.62
C GLY A 9 3.14 14.39 -19.73
N THR A 10 3.73 14.40 -20.90
CA THR A 10 3.23 13.65 -22.06
C THR A 10 3.35 12.13 -21.84
N GLU A 11 4.34 11.65 -21.09
CA GLU A 11 4.54 10.25 -20.74
C GLU A 11 3.38 9.66 -19.90
N LEU A 12 2.73 10.50 -19.09
CA LEU A 12 1.54 10.11 -18.33
C LEU A 12 0.33 9.91 -19.27
N LEU A 13 0.14 10.80 -20.26
CA LEU A 13 -0.92 10.67 -21.25
C LEU A 13 -0.76 9.46 -22.15
N LEU A 14 0.49 9.08 -22.45
CA LEU A 14 0.81 7.89 -23.23
C LEU A 14 0.71 6.59 -22.42
N GLY A 15 0.50 6.67 -21.12
CA GLY A 15 0.41 5.50 -20.24
C GLY A 15 1.75 4.81 -19.98
N ASN A 16 2.87 5.46 -20.27
CA ASN A 16 4.21 4.90 -20.06
C ASN A 16 4.55 4.72 -18.59
N ILE A 17 4.00 5.58 -17.73
CA ILE A 17 4.17 5.53 -16.27
C ILE A 17 2.83 5.72 -15.55
N LEU A 18 2.74 5.20 -14.32
CA LEU A 18 1.58 5.41 -13.45
C LEU A 18 1.65 6.78 -12.78
N ASN A 19 0.51 7.47 -12.67
CA ASN A 19 0.39 8.73 -11.97
C ASN A 19 0.34 8.55 -10.44
N THR A 20 1.45 8.13 -9.84
CA THR A 20 1.55 7.93 -8.40
C THR A 20 1.59 9.24 -7.60
N ASN A 21 1.97 10.35 -8.25
CA ASN A 21 1.97 11.67 -7.63
C ASN A 21 0.55 12.17 -7.34
N ALA A 22 -0.36 12.06 -8.31
CA ALA A 22 -1.75 12.44 -8.10
C ALA A 22 -2.39 11.62 -6.97
N GLN A 23 -2.18 10.31 -6.96
CA GLN A 23 -2.66 9.46 -5.87
C GLN A 23 -2.14 9.90 -4.50
N TYR A 24 -0.86 10.22 -4.39
CA TYR A 24 -0.26 10.71 -3.14
C TYR A 24 -0.88 12.05 -2.73
N LEU A 25 -0.93 13.03 -3.64
CA LEU A 25 -1.46 14.37 -3.39
C LEU A 25 -2.94 14.33 -3.02
N SER A 26 -3.75 13.47 -3.64
CA SER A 26 -5.16 13.28 -3.28
C SER A 26 -5.33 12.81 -1.83
N ARG A 27 -4.49 11.88 -1.38
CA ARG A 27 -4.49 11.42 0.02
C ARG A 27 -4.08 12.52 0.98
N GLU A 28 -3.03 13.25 0.64
CA GLU A 28 -2.51 14.33 1.48
C GLU A 28 -3.48 15.51 1.58
N LEU A 29 -4.09 15.92 0.47
CA LEU A 29 -5.11 16.97 0.47
C LEU A 29 -6.36 16.56 1.26
N ALA A 30 -6.81 15.33 1.09
CA ALA A 30 -7.91 14.79 1.89
C ALA A 30 -7.57 14.74 3.39
N ALA A 31 -6.30 14.45 3.75
CA ALA A 31 -5.82 14.51 5.12
C ALA A 31 -5.82 15.92 5.69
N LEU A 32 -5.74 16.94 4.84
CA LEU A 32 -5.89 18.36 5.20
C LEU A 32 -7.36 18.83 5.12
N GLY A 33 -8.34 17.98 4.78
CA GLY A 33 -9.76 18.35 4.58
C GLY A 33 -9.99 19.26 3.38
N ILE A 34 -9.06 19.25 2.44
CA ILE A 34 -9.19 19.94 1.17
C ILE A 34 -9.87 18.97 0.21
N THR A 35 -11.03 19.36 -0.31
CA THR A 35 -11.78 18.52 -1.24
C THR A 35 -11.17 18.59 -2.63
N VAL A 36 -10.59 17.47 -3.09
CA VAL A 36 -10.13 17.34 -4.47
C VAL A 36 -11.35 17.12 -5.37
N GLN A 37 -11.63 18.06 -6.26
CA GLN A 37 -12.75 17.98 -7.19
C GLN A 37 -12.39 17.25 -8.48
N ARG A 38 -11.13 17.38 -8.93
CA ARG A 38 -10.64 16.78 -10.18
C ARG A 38 -9.17 16.42 -10.08
N GLU A 39 -8.82 15.36 -10.81
CA GLU A 39 -7.46 15.03 -11.21
C GLU A 39 -7.38 15.12 -12.75
N SER A 40 -6.41 15.86 -13.26
CA SER A 40 -6.21 16.04 -14.68
C SER A 40 -4.77 15.81 -15.07
N THR A 41 -4.57 15.21 -16.25
CA THR A 41 -3.23 15.07 -16.85
C THR A 41 -3.18 15.86 -18.12
N ILE A 42 -2.16 16.71 -18.26
CA ILE A 42 -1.96 17.60 -19.40
C ILE A 42 -0.59 17.34 -20.00
N GLY A 43 -0.52 17.24 -21.33
CA GLY A 43 0.76 17.14 -22.02
C GLY A 43 1.50 18.48 -22.06
N ASP A 44 2.79 18.42 -22.29
CA ASP A 44 3.72 19.54 -22.31
C ASP A 44 3.43 20.51 -23.48
N ASN A 45 2.42 21.35 -23.30
CA ASN A 45 1.99 22.34 -24.29
C ASN A 45 1.45 23.60 -23.61
N HIS A 46 2.09 24.72 -23.89
CA HIS A 46 1.80 26.01 -23.25
C HIS A 46 0.33 26.43 -23.40
N GLY A 47 -0.23 26.41 -24.61
CA GLY A 47 -1.60 26.89 -24.86
C GLY A 47 -2.63 26.03 -24.11
N ARG A 48 -2.55 24.70 -24.25
CA ARG A 48 -3.47 23.78 -23.57
C ARG A 48 -3.38 23.90 -22.04
N LEU A 49 -2.17 24.09 -21.52
CA LEU A 49 -1.99 24.26 -20.08
C LEU A 49 -2.56 25.59 -19.61
N ALA A 50 -2.33 26.69 -20.35
CA ALA A 50 -2.87 28.00 -20.02
C ALA A 50 -4.40 28.03 -20.04
N ASP A 51 -5.01 27.46 -21.07
CA ASP A 51 -6.47 27.36 -21.19
C ASP A 51 -7.04 26.59 -20.00
N PHE A 52 -6.44 25.44 -19.67
CA PHE A 52 -6.86 24.62 -18.53
C PHE A 52 -6.74 25.36 -17.19
N VAL A 53 -5.63 26.06 -16.96
CA VAL A 53 -5.41 26.83 -15.72
C VAL A 53 -6.47 27.90 -15.56
N ASN A 54 -6.76 28.66 -16.62
CA ASN A 54 -7.76 29.73 -16.58
C ASN A 54 -9.18 29.19 -16.33
N GLU A 55 -9.52 28.04 -16.86
CA GLU A 55 -10.79 27.37 -16.55
C GLU A 55 -10.82 26.84 -15.10
N ALA A 56 -9.74 26.20 -14.65
CA ALA A 56 -9.66 25.59 -13.32
C ALA A 56 -9.74 26.63 -12.19
N LYS A 57 -9.16 27.83 -12.37
CA LYS A 57 -9.29 28.97 -11.45
C LYS A 57 -10.74 29.37 -11.19
N GLN A 58 -11.67 29.10 -12.10
CA GLN A 58 -13.08 29.41 -11.91
C GLN A 58 -13.84 28.37 -11.08
N ARG A 59 -13.23 27.21 -10.83
CA ARG A 59 -13.90 26.05 -10.19
C ARG A 59 -13.42 25.74 -8.81
N CYS A 60 -12.16 26.06 -8.47
CA CYS A 60 -11.57 25.68 -7.20
C CYS A 60 -10.62 26.75 -6.64
N ASP A 61 -10.35 26.65 -5.35
CA ASP A 61 -9.54 27.62 -4.61
C ASP A 61 -8.03 27.38 -4.79
N LEU A 62 -7.65 26.11 -5.06
CA LEU A 62 -6.26 25.65 -5.08
C LEU A 62 -5.97 24.75 -6.28
N LEU A 63 -4.97 25.09 -7.06
CA LEU A 63 -4.41 24.25 -8.13
C LEU A 63 -3.08 23.63 -7.64
N VAL A 64 -2.98 22.30 -7.66
CA VAL A 64 -1.78 21.59 -7.24
C VAL A 64 -1.14 20.91 -8.44
N PHE A 65 0.00 21.42 -8.89
CA PHE A 65 0.72 20.92 -10.05
C PHE A 65 1.85 19.97 -9.65
N THR A 66 2.07 18.95 -10.46
CA THR A 66 3.26 18.11 -10.43
C THR A 66 3.77 17.85 -11.85
N GLY A 67 5.05 18.13 -12.07
CA GLY A 67 5.71 17.96 -13.37
C GLY A 67 5.96 19.24 -14.15
N GLY A 68 6.77 19.15 -15.20
CA GLY A 68 7.11 20.25 -16.11
C GLY A 68 7.97 21.37 -15.52
N LEU A 69 8.80 21.05 -14.47
CA LEU A 69 9.72 22.01 -13.84
C LEU A 69 11.20 21.72 -14.17
N GLY A 70 11.47 20.80 -15.05
CA GLY A 70 12.82 20.41 -15.47
C GLY A 70 13.51 21.45 -16.34
N PRO A 71 14.71 21.09 -16.86
CA PRO A 71 15.52 22.01 -17.67
C PRO A 71 15.24 21.93 -19.18
N THR A 72 14.35 21.04 -19.62
CA THR A 72 14.13 20.81 -21.04
C THR A 72 13.20 21.84 -21.66
N ALA A 73 13.13 21.90 -22.97
CA ALA A 73 12.34 22.93 -23.67
C ALA A 73 10.81 22.72 -23.49
N ASP A 74 10.40 21.50 -23.22
CA ASP A 74 9.04 21.08 -22.95
C ASP A 74 8.60 21.27 -21.49
N ASP A 75 9.53 21.52 -20.56
CA ASP A 75 9.21 21.89 -19.18
C ASP A 75 8.66 23.32 -19.08
N LEU A 76 7.38 23.53 -19.34
CA LEU A 76 6.75 24.85 -19.50
C LEU A 76 5.81 25.24 -18.35
N THR A 77 5.68 24.41 -17.33
CA THR A 77 4.66 24.59 -16.27
C THR A 77 4.83 25.90 -15.53
N LYS A 78 6.05 26.23 -15.11
CA LYS A 78 6.32 27.41 -14.27
C LYS A 78 6.01 28.72 -15.01
N GLU A 79 6.48 28.85 -16.24
CA GLU A 79 6.26 30.02 -17.08
C GLU A 79 4.77 30.20 -17.43
N THR A 80 4.10 29.10 -17.77
CA THR A 80 2.69 29.13 -18.15
C THR A 80 1.81 29.56 -16.98
N VAL A 81 2.01 28.94 -15.80
CA VAL A 81 1.21 29.24 -14.62
C VAL A 81 1.50 30.65 -14.10
N ALA A 82 2.77 31.10 -14.11
CA ALA A 82 3.11 32.49 -13.79
C ALA A 82 2.32 33.48 -14.62
N GLY A 83 2.28 33.29 -15.93
CA GLY A 83 1.49 34.15 -16.83
C GLY A 83 -0.01 34.14 -16.53
N CYS A 84 -0.60 32.97 -16.20
CA CYS A 84 -2.02 32.86 -15.82
C CYS A 84 -2.35 33.52 -14.48
N TYR A 85 -1.36 33.72 -13.62
CA TYR A 85 -1.49 34.43 -12.33
C TYR A 85 -0.96 35.86 -12.36
N GLY A 86 -0.69 36.40 -13.54
CA GLY A 86 -0.21 37.79 -13.71
C GLY A 86 1.18 38.02 -13.14
N ASP A 87 1.97 36.96 -12.95
CA ASP A 87 3.33 37.01 -12.44
C ASP A 87 4.35 36.78 -13.55
N THR A 88 5.59 37.10 -13.26
CA THR A 88 6.76 36.87 -14.12
C THR A 88 7.83 36.10 -13.34
N LEU A 89 8.78 35.54 -14.06
CA LEU A 89 9.89 34.81 -13.45
C LEU A 89 11.19 35.60 -13.56
N ALA A 90 11.96 35.63 -12.48
CA ALA A 90 13.29 36.20 -12.43
C ALA A 90 14.34 35.14 -12.14
N PHE A 91 15.57 35.37 -12.60
CA PHE A 91 16.71 34.49 -12.32
C PHE A 91 17.17 34.68 -10.85
N ASP A 92 17.25 33.60 -10.11
CA ASP A 92 17.73 33.57 -8.73
C ASP A 92 19.17 33.02 -8.68
N PRO A 93 20.18 33.85 -8.36
CA PRO A 93 21.57 33.40 -8.26
C PRO A 93 21.82 32.37 -7.15
N GLU A 94 21.05 32.41 -6.05
CA GLU A 94 21.18 31.47 -4.94
C GLU A 94 20.68 30.08 -5.35
N GLU A 95 19.53 30.01 -6.03
CA GLU A 95 19.02 28.75 -6.56
C GLU A 95 19.93 28.19 -7.64
N TRP A 96 20.51 29.05 -8.48
CA TRP A 96 21.50 28.63 -9.45
C TRP A 96 22.73 28.00 -8.78
N GLN A 97 23.22 28.60 -7.71
CA GLN A 97 24.37 28.05 -6.98
C GLN A 97 24.03 26.69 -6.35
N LYS A 98 22.83 26.52 -5.78
CA LYS A 98 22.37 25.23 -5.26
C LYS A 98 22.34 24.14 -6.35
N ILE A 99 21.87 24.49 -7.55
CA ILE A 99 21.87 23.58 -8.71
C ILE A 99 23.30 23.18 -9.06
N VAL A 100 24.23 24.13 -9.14
CA VAL A 100 25.66 23.87 -9.43
C VAL A 100 26.26 22.93 -8.37
N ASP A 101 25.99 23.20 -7.11
CA ASP A 101 26.49 22.40 -5.99
C ASP A 101 25.92 20.98 -6.00
N PHE A 102 24.65 20.82 -6.32
CA PHE A 102 24.00 19.52 -6.48
C PHE A 102 24.68 18.70 -7.59
N PHE A 103 24.89 19.29 -8.76
CA PHE A 103 25.55 18.62 -9.89
C PHE A 103 27.01 18.26 -9.53
N THR A 104 27.73 19.17 -8.89
CA THR A 104 29.12 18.95 -8.46
C THR A 104 29.21 17.77 -7.47
N ARG A 105 28.33 17.74 -6.46
CA ARG A 105 28.27 16.66 -5.46
C ARG A 105 27.91 15.31 -6.06
N THR A 106 27.14 15.29 -7.13
CA THR A 106 26.76 14.05 -7.84
C THR A 106 27.73 13.66 -8.96
N GLY A 107 28.87 14.37 -9.10
CA GLY A 107 29.88 14.12 -10.13
C GLY A 107 29.44 14.48 -11.56
N ARG A 108 28.42 15.33 -11.70
CA ARG A 108 27.85 15.78 -12.98
C ARG A 108 28.19 17.24 -13.23
N LYS A 109 28.02 17.69 -14.48
CA LYS A 109 28.18 19.09 -14.87
C LYS A 109 26.85 19.69 -15.25
N THR A 110 26.63 20.94 -14.87
CA THR A 110 25.48 21.72 -15.36
C THR A 110 25.61 22.03 -16.84
N THR A 111 24.50 22.15 -17.51
CA THR A 111 24.38 22.61 -18.89
C THR A 111 23.63 23.94 -18.95
N PRO A 112 23.75 24.75 -20.03
CA PRO A 112 23.11 26.06 -20.10
C PRO A 112 21.60 26.05 -19.87
N ASN A 113 20.91 24.98 -20.25
CA ASN A 113 19.47 24.82 -20.05
C ASN A 113 19.08 24.64 -18.57
N ASN A 114 19.98 24.21 -17.69
CA ASN A 114 19.70 24.15 -16.24
C ASN A 114 19.42 25.54 -15.65
N ARG A 115 19.84 26.65 -16.28
CA ARG A 115 19.50 28.00 -15.82
C ARG A 115 18.00 28.25 -15.74
N LYS A 116 17.22 27.59 -16.60
CA LYS A 116 15.75 27.66 -16.57
C LYS A 116 15.18 27.21 -15.21
N GLN A 117 15.78 26.24 -14.58
CA GLN A 117 15.33 25.76 -13.27
C GLN A 117 15.49 26.82 -12.16
N ALA A 118 16.50 27.68 -12.29
CA ALA A 118 16.75 28.80 -11.33
C ALA A 118 15.84 30.01 -11.53
N MET A 119 14.87 29.95 -12.43
CA MET A 119 13.84 31.00 -12.56
C MET A 119 12.80 30.83 -11.46
N VAL A 120 12.53 31.89 -10.69
CA VAL A 120 11.59 31.90 -9.56
C VAL A 120 10.55 33.00 -9.73
N PRO A 121 9.35 32.90 -9.11
CA PRO A 121 8.34 33.96 -9.12
C PRO A 121 8.86 35.31 -8.64
N VAL A 122 8.44 36.41 -9.27
CA VAL A 122 8.77 37.79 -8.84
C VAL A 122 7.84 38.25 -7.71
N HIS A 123 6.54 37.98 -7.80
CA HIS A 123 5.54 38.37 -6.81
C HIS A 123 5.06 37.21 -5.97
N GLY A 124 5.07 35.98 -6.51
CA GLY A 124 4.79 34.75 -5.77
C GLY A 124 5.95 34.33 -4.88
N HIS A 125 5.91 33.08 -4.43
CA HIS A 125 6.94 32.53 -3.54
C HIS A 125 7.60 31.33 -4.16
N LYS A 126 8.93 31.23 -4.06
CA LYS A 126 9.64 29.97 -4.38
C LYS A 126 9.40 28.95 -3.28
N ILE A 127 9.25 27.68 -3.66
CA ILE A 127 9.21 26.55 -2.74
C ILE A 127 10.54 25.80 -2.87
N ILE A 128 11.23 25.65 -1.72
CA ILE A 128 12.57 25.07 -1.68
C ILE A 128 12.50 23.57 -2.00
N ASN A 129 13.42 23.11 -2.86
CA ASN A 129 13.64 21.70 -3.14
C ASN A 129 15.02 21.29 -2.58
N ASN A 130 15.03 20.61 -1.44
CA ASN A 130 16.25 20.10 -0.82
C ASN A 130 16.72 18.76 -1.40
N HIS A 131 15.89 18.12 -2.23
CA HIS A 131 16.09 16.73 -2.70
C HIS A 131 16.32 16.63 -4.21
N GLY A 132 16.33 17.77 -4.92
CA GLY A 132 16.50 17.86 -6.36
C GLY A 132 17.04 19.20 -6.82
N THR A 133 16.83 19.52 -8.10
CA THR A 133 17.38 20.72 -8.74
C THR A 133 16.35 21.81 -9.05
N ALA A 134 15.08 21.45 -9.18
CA ALA A 134 14.04 22.40 -9.59
C ALA A 134 13.28 22.91 -8.37
N PRO A 135 13.39 24.21 -7.98
CA PRO A 135 12.53 24.78 -6.97
C PRO A 135 11.08 24.79 -7.48
N GLY A 136 10.15 24.57 -6.55
CA GLY A 136 8.74 24.76 -6.80
C GLY A 136 8.36 26.25 -6.78
N ALA A 137 7.07 26.51 -7.00
CA ALA A 137 6.53 27.85 -6.98
C ALA A 137 5.14 27.88 -6.33
N TRP A 138 4.82 29.01 -5.71
CA TRP A 138 3.50 29.34 -5.20
C TRP A 138 3.06 30.65 -5.81
N PHE A 139 1.92 30.64 -6.48
CA PHE A 139 1.27 31.83 -7.03
C PHE A 139 -0.05 32.06 -6.33
N GLU A 140 -0.45 33.32 -6.21
CA GLU A 140 -1.73 33.71 -5.63
C GLU A 140 -2.29 34.93 -6.36
N GLN A 141 -3.56 34.85 -6.73
CA GLN A 141 -4.29 35.93 -7.36
C GLN A 141 -5.78 35.81 -7.05
N ASP A 142 -6.40 36.92 -6.62
CA ASP A 142 -7.86 37.03 -6.40
C ASP A 142 -8.45 35.92 -5.50
N GLY A 143 -7.67 35.47 -4.48
CA GLY A 143 -8.06 34.39 -3.58
C GLY A 143 -7.82 32.96 -4.09
N HIS A 144 -7.36 32.81 -5.33
CA HIS A 144 -6.97 31.53 -5.90
C HIS A 144 -5.46 31.29 -5.77
N CYS A 145 -5.08 30.07 -5.46
CA CYS A 145 -3.69 29.68 -5.29
C CYS A 145 -3.28 28.60 -6.31
N ALA A 146 -2.02 28.65 -6.73
CA ALA A 146 -1.39 27.56 -7.47
C ALA A 146 -0.07 27.17 -6.81
N VAL A 147 0.14 25.89 -6.58
CA VAL A 147 1.38 25.33 -6.07
C VAL A 147 1.98 24.36 -7.08
N LEU A 148 3.25 24.55 -7.41
CA LEU A 148 3.97 23.78 -8.41
C LEU A 148 5.09 22.98 -7.76
N MET A 149 5.10 21.70 -8.02
CA MET A 149 6.10 20.74 -7.53
C MET A 149 6.67 19.90 -8.67
N PRO A 150 7.89 19.35 -8.54
CA PRO A 150 8.50 18.53 -9.59
C PRO A 150 7.74 17.23 -9.85
N GLY A 151 7.98 16.63 -11.03
CA GLY A 151 7.39 15.34 -11.44
C GLY A 151 8.03 14.15 -10.74
N VAL A 152 9.27 14.25 -10.29
CA VAL A 152 10.01 13.17 -9.63
C VAL A 152 9.38 12.86 -8.27
N PRO A 153 8.88 11.62 -8.03
CA PRO A 153 8.04 11.35 -6.86
C PRO A 153 8.70 11.63 -5.50
N HIS A 154 9.98 11.29 -5.33
CA HIS A 154 10.65 11.52 -4.05
C HIS A 154 10.87 13.01 -3.75
N GLU A 155 11.19 13.82 -4.77
CA GLU A 155 11.33 15.28 -4.65
C GLU A 155 9.99 15.93 -4.31
N MET A 156 8.92 15.55 -5.04
CA MET A 156 7.58 16.08 -4.85
C MET A 156 7.05 15.79 -3.43
N LYS A 157 7.21 14.54 -2.95
CA LYS A 157 6.78 14.15 -1.60
C LYS A 157 7.53 14.88 -0.51
N ALA A 158 8.84 15.03 -0.64
CA ALA A 158 9.66 15.78 0.31
C ALA A 158 9.24 17.26 0.35
N MET A 159 9.10 17.89 -0.82
CA MET A 159 8.67 19.28 -0.93
C MET A 159 7.26 19.50 -0.37
N TRP A 160 6.34 18.54 -0.60
CA TRP A 160 5.02 18.56 0.01
C TRP A 160 5.12 18.59 1.54
N THR A 161 5.85 17.64 2.11
CA THR A 161 5.94 17.47 3.56
C THR A 161 6.67 18.63 4.24
N GLU A 162 7.77 19.09 3.64
CA GLU A 162 8.64 20.12 4.26
C GLU A 162 8.08 21.53 4.08
N SER A 163 7.37 21.83 3.01
CA SER A 163 7.00 23.19 2.63
C SER A 163 5.51 23.39 2.36
N VAL A 164 4.90 22.62 1.46
CA VAL A 164 3.54 22.89 0.96
C VAL A 164 2.49 22.56 2.04
N ARG A 165 2.60 21.41 2.68
CA ARG A 165 1.68 20.99 3.73
C ARG A 165 1.62 21.99 4.91
N PRO A 166 2.75 22.47 5.47
CA PRO A 166 2.74 23.52 6.49
C PRO A 166 2.09 24.83 6.04
N LEU A 167 2.34 25.28 4.80
CA LEU A 167 1.72 26.48 4.25
C LEU A 167 0.20 26.36 4.14
N LEU A 168 -0.30 25.19 3.70
CA LEU A 168 -1.74 24.93 3.61
C LEU A 168 -2.38 24.84 4.99
N LEU A 169 -1.73 24.20 5.96
CA LEU A 169 -2.20 24.15 7.35
C LEU A 169 -2.33 25.52 7.97
N ALA A 170 -1.35 26.39 7.76
CA ALA A 170 -1.38 27.77 8.30
C ALA A 170 -2.56 28.60 7.77
N ARG A 171 -3.13 28.22 6.60
CA ARG A 171 -4.29 28.88 6.00
C ARG A 171 -5.64 28.33 6.47
N GLN A 172 -5.63 27.22 7.19
CA GLN A 172 -6.85 26.60 7.70
C GLN A 172 -7.09 27.03 9.17
N ASN A 173 -8.33 27.45 9.46
CA ASN A 173 -8.75 27.75 10.85
C ASN A 173 -9.17 26.47 11.62
N CYS A 174 -8.68 25.30 11.22
CA CYS A 174 -9.03 24.04 11.84
C CYS A 174 -7.95 22.99 11.61
N THR A 175 -7.88 22.03 12.51
CA THR A 175 -7.00 20.86 12.43
C THR A 175 -7.81 19.62 12.06
N LEU A 176 -7.18 18.71 11.35
CA LEU A 176 -7.72 17.41 11.01
C LEU A 176 -6.88 16.32 11.63
N HIS A 177 -7.57 15.36 12.20
CA HIS A 177 -6.96 14.10 12.65
C HIS A 177 -7.61 12.93 11.94
N SER A 178 -6.83 11.93 11.56
CA SER A 178 -7.34 10.72 10.90
C SER A 178 -6.81 9.48 11.58
N ILE A 179 -7.67 8.46 11.69
CA ILE A 179 -7.32 7.10 12.11
C ILE A 179 -7.73 6.17 10.98
N THR A 180 -6.88 5.21 10.64
CA THR A 180 -7.17 4.23 9.60
C THR A 180 -7.25 2.84 10.22
N LEU A 181 -8.46 2.29 10.32
CA LEU A 181 -8.68 0.92 10.77
C LEU A 181 -8.38 -0.05 9.63
N ARG A 182 -7.68 -1.13 9.95
CA ARG A 182 -7.40 -2.24 9.04
C ARG A 182 -8.35 -3.38 9.34
N VAL A 183 -9.12 -3.79 8.34
CA VAL A 183 -10.26 -4.71 8.52
C VAL A 183 -10.15 -5.89 7.57
N LEU A 184 -10.15 -7.10 8.11
CA LEU A 184 -10.23 -8.35 7.34
C LEU A 184 -11.65 -8.58 6.86
N GLY A 185 -11.81 -8.92 5.60
CA GLY A 185 -13.10 -9.25 5.00
C GLY A 185 -13.32 -8.62 3.63
N GLY A 186 -14.49 -8.89 3.07
CA GLY A 186 -14.92 -8.33 1.79
C GLY A 186 -15.62 -6.99 1.97
N GLU A 187 -15.46 -6.10 1.00
CA GLU A 187 -16.05 -4.75 1.00
C GLU A 187 -17.54 -4.76 1.30
N SER A 188 -18.29 -5.58 0.56
CA SER A 188 -19.75 -5.61 0.63
C SER A 188 -20.27 -6.00 2.02
N ASP A 189 -19.59 -6.94 2.71
CA ASP A 189 -19.97 -7.35 4.07
C ASP A 189 -19.62 -6.24 5.08
N ILE A 190 -18.45 -5.68 4.96
CA ILE A 190 -17.98 -4.61 5.85
C ILE A 190 -18.86 -3.37 5.68
N GLU A 191 -19.10 -2.93 4.43
CA GLU A 191 -19.95 -1.78 4.11
C GLU A 191 -21.36 -1.97 4.68
N TYR A 192 -21.98 -3.14 4.47
CA TYR A 192 -23.30 -3.44 4.97
C TYR A 192 -23.40 -3.28 6.49
N ARG A 193 -22.39 -3.74 7.22
CA ARG A 193 -22.36 -3.68 8.70
C ARG A 193 -22.18 -2.26 9.23
N VAL A 194 -21.43 -1.40 8.52
CA VAL A 194 -21.06 -0.06 9.01
C VAL A 194 -21.70 1.08 8.22
N ARG A 195 -22.60 0.81 7.26
CA ARG A 195 -23.17 1.78 6.32
C ARG A 195 -23.63 3.07 7.00
N HIS A 196 -24.37 2.94 8.10
CA HIS A 196 -24.92 4.08 8.84
C HIS A 196 -23.84 4.98 9.49
N LEU A 197 -22.61 4.49 9.61
CA LEU A 197 -21.47 5.28 10.09
C LEU A 197 -20.74 6.02 8.94
N LEU A 198 -20.99 5.64 7.69
CA LEU A 198 -20.34 6.29 6.54
C LEU A 198 -20.99 7.61 6.14
N GLU A 199 -22.22 7.85 6.58
CA GLU A 199 -23.00 9.05 6.25
C GLU A 199 -22.76 10.23 7.21
N ASN A 200 -21.93 10.04 8.24
CA ASN A 200 -21.68 11.06 9.24
C ASN A 200 -20.83 12.23 8.69
N ALA A 201 -21.22 13.47 9.02
CA ALA A 201 -20.59 14.66 8.48
C ALA A 201 -19.23 15.01 9.15
N ASN A 202 -19.10 14.72 10.46
CA ASN A 202 -17.85 14.93 11.21
C ASN A 202 -17.90 14.14 12.55
N PRO A 203 -17.03 13.17 12.77
CA PRO A 203 -16.00 12.63 11.86
C PRO A 203 -16.60 11.99 10.60
N THR A 204 -15.95 12.14 9.46
CA THR A 204 -16.27 11.37 8.25
C THR A 204 -15.61 9.99 8.31
N ALA A 205 -16.19 9.01 7.61
CA ALA A 205 -15.59 7.70 7.43
C ALA A 205 -15.71 7.25 5.97
N ALA A 206 -14.67 6.60 5.45
CA ALA A 206 -14.64 6.06 4.10
C ALA A 206 -13.98 4.69 4.07
N ILE A 207 -14.50 3.77 3.22
CA ILE A 207 -13.96 2.43 3.03
C ILE A 207 -13.14 2.40 1.74
N TYR A 208 -11.97 1.79 1.81
CA TYR A 208 -11.08 1.55 0.67
C TYR A 208 -10.74 0.07 0.62
N CYS A 209 -11.06 -0.56 -0.52
CA CYS A 209 -10.77 -1.96 -0.73
C CYS A 209 -9.35 -2.24 -1.14
N LYS A 210 -8.79 -3.30 -0.55
CA LYS A 210 -7.53 -3.92 -0.94
C LYS A 210 -7.71 -5.43 -1.15
N THR A 211 -6.67 -6.10 -1.60
CA THR A 211 -6.73 -7.53 -1.82
C THR A 211 -6.89 -8.30 -0.51
N GLY A 212 -8.13 -8.71 -0.19
CA GLY A 212 -8.44 -9.52 0.99
C GLY A 212 -8.66 -8.75 2.29
N GLU A 213 -8.67 -7.44 2.24
CA GLU A 213 -8.94 -6.58 3.40
C GLU A 213 -9.54 -5.23 2.96
N CYS A 214 -10.02 -4.46 3.91
CA CYS A 214 -10.43 -3.08 3.72
C CYS A 214 -9.69 -2.15 4.69
N GLU A 215 -9.56 -0.90 4.28
CA GLU A 215 -9.19 0.21 5.15
C GLU A 215 -10.46 1.03 5.43
N ILE A 216 -10.71 1.38 6.68
CA ILE A 216 -11.72 2.37 7.05
C ILE A 216 -10.99 3.57 7.60
N ARG A 217 -10.99 4.66 6.84
CA ARG A 217 -10.39 5.92 7.26
C ARG A 217 -11.44 6.79 7.91
N ILE A 218 -11.20 7.14 9.16
CA ILE A 218 -12.02 8.04 9.97
C ILE A 218 -11.28 9.36 10.09
N THR A 219 -11.92 10.48 9.72
CA THR A 219 -11.29 11.82 9.77
C THR A 219 -12.20 12.79 10.50
N ALA A 220 -11.69 13.40 11.56
CA ALA A 220 -12.37 14.45 12.30
C ALA A 220 -11.74 15.82 12.05
N ARG A 221 -12.59 16.83 12.05
CA ARG A 221 -12.21 18.24 11.98
C ARG A 221 -12.56 18.94 13.30
N ALA A 222 -11.58 19.65 13.90
CA ALA A 222 -11.78 20.43 15.11
C ALA A 222 -10.84 21.65 15.16
N GLU A 223 -10.98 22.51 16.16
CA GLU A 223 -10.11 23.66 16.37
C GLU A 223 -8.69 23.26 16.80
N THR A 224 -8.55 22.12 17.49
CA THR A 224 -7.25 21.60 17.95
C THR A 224 -7.09 20.13 17.57
N ASP A 225 -5.83 19.69 17.38
CA ASP A 225 -5.50 18.30 17.06
C ASP A 225 -6.01 17.34 18.13
N SER A 226 -5.81 17.68 19.41
CA SER A 226 -6.31 16.86 20.54
C SER A 226 -7.83 16.68 20.52
N SER A 227 -8.58 17.71 20.11
CA SER A 227 -10.03 17.61 19.98
C SER A 227 -10.42 16.74 18.80
N ALA A 228 -9.75 16.89 17.66
CA ALA A 228 -9.97 16.06 16.47
C ALA A 228 -9.62 14.58 16.75
N GLU A 229 -8.50 14.31 17.43
CA GLU A 229 -8.11 12.96 17.84
C GLU A 229 -9.18 12.31 18.75
N LYS A 230 -9.63 13.00 19.77
CA LYS A 230 -10.70 12.50 20.66
C LYS A 230 -11.97 12.16 19.89
N MET A 231 -12.35 12.99 18.92
CA MET A 231 -13.49 12.73 18.06
C MET A 231 -13.30 11.48 17.20
N CYS A 232 -12.12 11.30 16.59
CA CYS A 232 -11.76 10.10 15.83
C CYS A 232 -11.82 8.85 16.70
N ARG A 233 -11.17 8.87 17.87
CA ARG A 233 -11.14 7.74 18.82
C ARG A 233 -12.55 7.32 19.26
N ALA A 234 -13.37 8.29 19.67
CA ALA A 234 -14.74 8.05 20.05
C ALA A 234 -15.59 7.47 18.89
N TYR A 235 -15.28 7.89 17.66
CA TYR A 235 -15.98 7.38 16.49
C TYR A 235 -15.48 6.00 16.07
N ALA A 236 -14.17 5.75 16.15
CA ALA A 236 -13.56 4.46 15.87
C ALA A 236 -14.11 3.35 16.78
N THR A 237 -14.43 3.65 18.06
CA THR A 237 -15.05 2.70 18.98
C THR A 237 -16.32 2.05 18.40
N LYS A 238 -17.15 2.82 17.69
CA LYS A 238 -18.36 2.29 17.05
C LYS A 238 -18.06 1.24 15.96
N PHE A 239 -16.96 1.41 15.25
CA PHE A 239 -16.50 0.42 14.26
C PHE A 239 -15.94 -0.83 14.93
N TYR A 240 -15.20 -0.68 16.02
CA TYR A 240 -14.76 -1.83 16.83
C TYR A 240 -15.93 -2.63 17.39
N ASP A 241 -16.97 -1.95 17.90
CA ASP A 241 -18.18 -2.62 18.43
C ASP A 241 -18.91 -3.44 17.36
N LEU A 242 -18.96 -2.94 16.12
CA LEU A 242 -19.67 -3.62 15.03
C LEU A 242 -18.82 -4.68 14.34
N LEU A 243 -17.52 -4.45 14.16
CA LEU A 243 -16.66 -5.30 13.36
C LEU A 243 -15.89 -6.32 14.20
N GLY A 244 -15.66 -6.01 15.49
CA GLY A 244 -14.99 -6.91 16.44
C GLY A 244 -13.62 -7.35 15.94
N ASP A 245 -13.36 -8.65 15.99
CA ASP A 245 -12.09 -9.26 15.57
C ASP A 245 -11.76 -9.09 14.07
N ALA A 246 -12.68 -8.62 13.25
CA ALA A 246 -12.37 -8.28 11.87
C ALA A 246 -11.41 -7.08 11.77
N VAL A 247 -11.48 -6.12 12.71
CA VAL A 247 -10.47 -5.07 12.85
C VAL A 247 -9.23 -5.69 13.47
N TYR A 248 -8.14 -5.73 12.72
CA TYR A 248 -6.92 -6.38 13.19
C TYR A 248 -5.86 -5.38 13.69
N ASP A 249 -5.89 -4.12 13.24
CA ASP A 249 -4.98 -3.07 13.68
C ASP A 249 -5.46 -1.68 13.22
N GLU A 250 -4.75 -0.64 13.64
CA GLU A 250 -4.95 0.74 13.19
C GLU A 250 -3.61 1.39 12.76
N ASP A 251 -3.69 2.29 11.78
CA ASP A 251 -2.59 3.12 11.28
C ASP A 251 -1.33 2.36 10.80
N VAL A 252 -1.48 1.07 10.49
CA VAL A 252 -0.44 0.21 9.93
C VAL A 252 -0.55 0.08 8.42
N THR A 253 0.54 -0.30 7.75
CA THR A 253 0.58 -0.44 6.29
C THR A 253 -0.07 -1.73 5.79
N GLY A 254 -0.10 -2.79 6.60
CA GLY A 254 -0.70 -4.08 6.27
C GLY A 254 -0.53 -5.16 7.32
N LEU A 255 -1.07 -6.34 7.03
CA LEU A 255 -1.01 -7.51 7.91
C LEU A 255 0.42 -7.91 8.29
N GLU A 256 1.38 -7.76 7.39
CA GLU A 256 2.78 -8.06 7.64
C GLU A 256 3.38 -7.22 8.76
N GLU A 257 2.99 -5.95 8.85
CA GLU A 257 3.48 -5.05 9.89
C GLU A 257 2.92 -5.47 11.26
N THR A 258 1.61 -5.66 11.35
CA THR A 258 0.96 -6.16 12.57
C THR A 258 1.52 -7.51 13.00
N LEU A 259 1.75 -8.43 12.04
CA LEU A 259 2.31 -9.74 12.33
C LEU A 259 3.73 -9.64 12.89
N VAL A 260 4.61 -8.87 12.26
CA VAL A 260 6.00 -8.69 12.72
C VAL A 260 6.01 -8.05 14.12
N HIS A 261 5.20 -7.03 14.38
CA HIS A 261 5.08 -6.43 15.71
C HIS A 261 4.58 -7.44 16.76
N THR A 262 3.50 -8.17 16.46
CA THR A 262 2.94 -9.19 17.35
C THR A 262 3.97 -10.28 17.68
N LEU A 263 4.73 -10.74 16.69
CA LEU A 263 5.79 -11.75 16.89
C LEU A 263 6.91 -11.22 17.78
N LYS A 264 7.37 -10.00 17.57
CA LYS A 264 8.39 -9.34 18.41
C LYS A 264 7.93 -9.21 19.87
N GLU A 265 6.73 -8.69 20.07
CA GLU A 265 6.16 -8.50 21.41
C GLU A 265 6.07 -9.81 22.20
N LYS A 266 5.80 -10.92 21.48
CA LYS A 266 5.66 -12.24 22.09
C LYS A 266 6.96 -13.08 22.12
N GLY A 267 8.04 -12.57 21.53
CA GLY A 267 9.29 -13.30 21.38
C GLY A 267 9.16 -14.55 20.51
N LEU A 268 8.26 -14.53 19.50
CA LEU A 268 8.01 -15.63 18.58
C LEU A 268 8.71 -15.41 17.25
N THR A 269 9.07 -16.52 16.61
CA THR A 269 9.68 -16.55 15.28
C THR A 269 8.77 -17.18 14.24
N ILE A 270 8.93 -16.78 12.96
CA ILE A 270 8.16 -17.31 11.84
C ILE A 270 9.05 -17.80 10.71
N ALA A 271 8.62 -18.90 10.05
CA ALA A 271 9.18 -19.37 8.77
C ALA A 271 8.10 -19.51 7.70
N THR A 272 8.51 -19.53 6.43
CA THR A 272 7.58 -19.69 5.29
C THR A 272 8.00 -20.85 4.39
N ALA A 273 7.02 -21.61 3.86
CA ALA A 273 7.21 -22.61 2.80
C ALA A 273 6.27 -22.29 1.62
N GLU A 274 6.81 -21.71 0.57
CA GLU A 274 6.04 -21.13 -0.52
C GLU A 274 6.14 -21.93 -1.81
N SER A 275 4.99 -22.27 -2.39
CA SER A 275 4.92 -22.84 -3.74
C SER A 275 4.40 -21.79 -4.73
N CYS A 276 3.09 -21.70 -4.96
CA CYS A 276 2.54 -20.79 -5.97
C CYS A 276 2.75 -19.31 -5.66
N THR A 277 2.99 -18.92 -4.41
CA THR A 277 3.32 -17.54 -4.00
C THR A 277 4.77 -17.16 -4.33
N GLY A 278 5.70 -18.13 -4.37
CA GLY A 278 7.05 -17.97 -4.92
C GLY A 278 7.90 -16.90 -4.21
N GLY A 279 7.84 -16.82 -2.88
CA GLY A 279 8.58 -15.85 -2.08
C GLY A 279 7.80 -14.57 -1.73
N MET A 280 6.52 -14.46 -2.12
CA MET A 280 5.72 -13.25 -1.88
C MET A 280 5.43 -13.02 -0.38
N ILE A 281 5.26 -14.07 0.41
CA ILE A 281 5.06 -13.96 1.86
C ILE A 281 6.35 -13.47 2.52
N ALA A 282 7.46 -14.10 2.18
CA ALA A 282 8.78 -13.70 2.66
C ALA A 282 9.11 -12.25 2.27
N GLN A 283 8.83 -11.86 1.03
CA GLN A 283 9.01 -10.49 0.53
C GLN A 283 8.16 -9.48 1.33
N ARG A 284 6.91 -9.78 1.62
CA ARG A 284 6.04 -8.91 2.43
C ARG A 284 6.56 -8.76 3.87
N LEU A 285 6.95 -9.85 4.52
CA LEU A 285 7.56 -9.80 5.87
C LEU A 285 8.83 -8.94 5.88
N THR A 286 9.70 -9.11 4.90
CA THR A 286 10.97 -8.36 4.82
C THR A 286 10.83 -6.89 4.42
N ASN A 287 9.66 -6.45 3.96
CA ASN A 287 9.36 -5.02 3.78
C ASN A 287 9.21 -4.28 5.12
N VAL A 288 8.97 -5.00 6.20
CA VAL A 288 8.81 -4.41 7.54
C VAL A 288 10.19 -4.24 8.19
N SER A 289 10.49 -3.03 8.66
CA SER A 289 11.75 -2.75 9.36
C SER A 289 11.86 -3.60 10.63
N GLY A 290 13.01 -4.25 10.82
CA GLY A 290 13.25 -5.13 11.95
C GLY A 290 12.65 -6.54 11.80
N ALA A 291 12.15 -6.92 10.64
CA ALA A 291 11.66 -8.28 10.38
C ALA A 291 12.72 -9.37 10.62
N SER A 292 14.00 -9.04 10.52
CA SER A 292 15.11 -9.98 10.78
C SER A 292 15.16 -10.51 12.22
N GLU A 293 14.47 -9.88 13.16
CA GLU A 293 14.37 -10.36 14.55
C GLU A 293 13.42 -11.55 14.68
N VAL A 294 12.46 -11.69 13.76
CA VAL A 294 11.39 -12.71 13.84
C VAL A 294 11.36 -13.66 12.64
N PHE A 295 11.96 -13.28 11.50
CA PHE A 295 11.93 -14.05 10.26
C PHE A 295 13.35 -14.39 9.80
N GLY A 296 13.77 -15.63 10.02
CA GLY A 296 15.10 -16.12 9.66
C GLY A 296 15.14 -16.98 8.40
N PHE A 297 14.06 -17.71 8.08
CA PHE A 297 14.04 -18.68 7.01
C PHE A 297 12.77 -18.61 6.15
N GLY A 298 12.96 -18.55 4.82
CA GLY A 298 11.91 -18.68 3.83
C GLY A 298 12.29 -19.73 2.77
N PHE A 299 11.45 -20.73 2.61
CA PHE A 299 11.66 -21.83 1.67
C PHE A 299 10.77 -21.65 0.44
N VAL A 300 11.37 -21.43 -0.75
CA VAL A 300 10.63 -21.46 -2.01
C VAL A 300 10.65 -22.88 -2.56
N THR A 301 9.61 -23.63 -2.26
CA THR A 301 9.47 -25.05 -2.59
C THR A 301 8.57 -25.26 -3.82
N TYR A 302 8.97 -24.66 -4.96
CA TYR A 302 8.11 -24.61 -6.15
C TYR A 302 7.92 -25.97 -6.81
N TRP A 303 8.96 -26.78 -6.87
CA TRP A 303 8.92 -28.15 -7.38
C TRP A 303 8.59 -29.16 -6.28
N GLU A 304 8.02 -30.31 -6.65
CA GLU A 304 7.76 -31.40 -5.71
C GLU A 304 9.03 -31.90 -5.02
N GLN A 305 10.11 -32.03 -5.77
CA GLN A 305 11.43 -32.38 -5.23
C GLN A 305 11.94 -31.38 -4.19
N ALA A 306 11.66 -30.09 -4.40
CA ALA A 306 12.03 -29.05 -3.44
C ALA A 306 11.22 -29.17 -2.15
N LYS A 307 9.93 -29.52 -2.23
CA LYS A 307 9.10 -29.78 -1.04
C LYS A 307 9.66 -30.94 -0.21
N ALA A 308 10.05 -32.03 -0.88
CA ALA A 308 10.66 -33.17 -0.19
C ALA A 308 12.03 -32.82 0.41
N LYS A 309 12.92 -32.19 -0.39
CA LYS A 309 14.31 -31.94 0.00
C LYS A 309 14.45 -30.87 1.09
N MET A 310 13.68 -29.78 0.99
CA MET A 310 13.88 -28.59 1.82
C MET A 310 13.02 -28.62 3.10
N VAL A 311 11.81 -29.16 3.03
CA VAL A 311 10.86 -29.17 4.15
C VAL A 311 10.26 -30.55 4.42
N GLY A 312 10.90 -31.61 3.93
CA GLY A 312 10.61 -32.98 4.31
C GLY A 312 9.20 -33.50 3.97
N VAL A 313 8.58 -32.99 2.92
CA VAL A 313 7.30 -33.55 2.42
C VAL A 313 7.56 -34.94 1.84
N GLU A 314 6.80 -35.93 2.25
CA GLU A 314 6.96 -37.29 1.77
C GLU A 314 6.52 -37.42 0.29
N PRO A 315 7.35 -37.96 -0.59
CA PRO A 315 6.96 -38.22 -1.98
C PRO A 315 5.70 -39.07 -2.11
N ALA A 316 5.50 -40.03 -1.19
CA ALA A 316 4.32 -40.91 -1.15
C ALA A 316 3.02 -40.10 -0.86
N VAL A 317 3.12 -39.04 -0.03
CA VAL A 317 1.99 -38.14 0.25
C VAL A 317 1.64 -37.31 -0.98
N ILE A 318 2.65 -36.79 -1.70
CA ILE A 318 2.44 -36.07 -2.95
C ILE A 318 1.77 -36.97 -3.99
N ALA A 319 2.27 -38.18 -4.16
CA ALA A 319 1.74 -39.15 -5.12
C ALA A 319 0.29 -39.57 -4.82
N LYS A 320 -0.05 -39.73 -3.54
CA LYS A 320 -1.38 -40.17 -3.11
C LYS A 320 -2.43 -39.08 -3.14
N TYR A 321 -2.08 -37.84 -2.67
CA TYR A 321 -3.06 -36.77 -2.42
C TYR A 321 -2.98 -35.64 -3.44
N ASN A 322 -2.02 -35.66 -4.38
CA ASN A 322 -1.63 -34.54 -5.25
C ASN A 322 -0.79 -33.47 -4.52
N VAL A 323 0.06 -32.78 -5.28
CA VAL A 323 0.93 -31.71 -4.77
C VAL A 323 0.15 -30.51 -4.22
N VAL A 324 -1.09 -30.30 -4.69
CA VAL A 324 -2.03 -29.28 -4.18
C VAL A 324 -3.09 -29.98 -3.35
N SER A 325 -2.81 -30.17 -2.07
CA SER A 325 -3.68 -30.88 -1.14
C SER A 325 -3.45 -30.44 0.30
N ALA A 326 -4.42 -30.71 1.17
CA ALA A 326 -4.32 -30.41 2.59
C ALA A 326 -3.18 -31.15 3.29
N PRO A 327 -2.95 -32.47 3.04
CA PRO A 327 -1.81 -33.20 3.58
C PRO A 327 -0.45 -32.59 3.22
N VAL A 328 -0.29 -32.17 1.95
CA VAL A 328 0.97 -31.55 1.50
C VAL A 328 1.17 -30.20 2.18
N ALA A 329 0.13 -29.35 2.29
CA ALA A 329 0.23 -28.09 3.00
C ALA A 329 0.61 -28.30 4.49
N ALA A 330 0.01 -29.30 5.15
CA ALA A 330 0.34 -29.65 6.53
C ALA A 330 1.81 -30.06 6.67
N GLN A 331 2.29 -30.98 5.84
CA GLN A 331 3.68 -31.42 5.90
C GLN A 331 4.67 -30.31 5.55
N MET A 332 4.33 -29.42 4.60
CA MET A 332 5.17 -28.26 4.28
C MET A 332 5.32 -27.33 5.49
N ALA A 333 4.23 -27.02 6.19
CA ALA A 333 4.27 -26.14 7.35
C ALA A 333 5.07 -26.74 8.51
N LEU A 334 4.79 -28.01 8.86
CA LEU A 334 5.51 -28.71 9.92
C LEU A 334 7.00 -28.85 9.60
N GLY A 335 7.33 -29.19 8.35
CA GLY A 335 8.72 -29.29 7.95
C GLY A 335 9.46 -27.97 7.89
N ALA A 336 8.79 -26.89 7.53
CA ALA A 336 9.38 -25.55 7.58
C ALA A 336 9.63 -25.10 9.03
N ALA A 337 8.70 -25.33 9.95
CA ALA A 337 8.90 -25.05 11.38
C ALA A 337 10.11 -25.81 11.92
N GLU A 338 10.22 -27.09 11.60
CA GLU A 338 11.30 -27.95 12.06
C GLU A 338 12.67 -27.56 11.45
N ALA A 339 12.72 -27.35 10.13
CA ALA A 339 13.94 -26.96 9.44
C ALA A 339 14.47 -25.57 9.85
N ALA A 340 13.58 -24.65 10.21
CA ALA A 340 13.92 -23.31 10.66
C ALA A 340 14.10 -23.20 12.17
N GLY A 341 13.60 -24.15 12.97
CA GLY A 341 13.48 -23.99 14.43
C GLY A 341 12.53 -22.85 14.81
N ALA A 342 11.49 -22.60 14.00
CA ALA A 342 10.57 -21.47 14.18
C ALA A 342 9.33 -21.91 14.99
N ASP A 343 8.82 -20.97 15.80
CA ASP A 343 7.62 -21.18 16.63
C ASP A 343 6.35 -21.28 15.78
N ILE A 344 6.31 -20.52 14.70
CA ILE A 344 5.22 -20.54 13.71
C ILE A 344 5.83 -20.77 12.31
N ALA A 345 5.20 -21.62 11.49
CA ALA A 345 5.56 -21.70 10.10
C ALA A 345 4.32 -21.77 9.22
N VAL A 346 4.27 -20.94 8.17
CA VAL A 346 3.18 -20.96 7.21
C VAL A 346 3.61 -21.60 5.90
N SER A 347 2.71 -22.36 5.29
CA SER A 347 2.92 -22.97 3.99
C SER A 347 1.80 -22.65 3.02
N VAL A 348 2.14 -22.63 1.74
CA VAL A 348 1.18 -22.41 0.64
C VAL A 348 1.47 -23.37 -0.49
N THR A 349 0.44 -24.17 -0.90
CA THR A 349 0.45 -24.94 -2.14
C THR A 349 -0.85 -24.72 -2.90
N GLY A 350 -0.79 -24.45 -4.21
CA GLY A 350 -2.00 -24.05 -4.94
C GLY A 350 -1.84 -23.91 -6.44
N LEU A 351 -2.98 -23.83 -7.12
CA LEU A 351 -3.14 -23.70 -8.56
C LEU A 351 -3.43 -22.24 -8.93
N ALA A 352 -2.39 -21.47 -9.20
CA ALA A 352 -2.53 -20.05 -9.54
C ALA A 352 -3.01 -19.82 -10.99
N GLY A 353 -2.95 -20.83 -11.86
CA GLY A 353 -3.39 -20.72 -13.25
C GLY A 353 -2.36 -20.05 -14.19
N PRO A 354 -2.72 -19.83 -15.49
CA PRO A 354 -4.02 -20.17 -16.10
C PRO A 354 -4.21 -21.68 -16.35
N ASN A 355 -3.13 -22.46 -16.38
CA ASN A 355 -3.12 -23.89 -16.66
C ASN A 355 -3.12 -24.72 -15.36
N GLY A 356 -3.45 -26.00 -15.50
CA GLY A 356 -3.56 -26.94 -14.38
C GLY A 356 -4.96 -26.95 -13.78
N GLY A 357 -5.17 -27.87 -12.88
CA GLY A 357 -6.47 -28.05 -12.25
C GLY A 357 -7.30 -29.14 -12.90
N ASP A 358 -8.19 -29.69 -12.10
CA ASP A 358 -9.14 -30.73 -12.46
C ASP A 358 -10.53 -30.41 -11.88
N ALA A 359 -11.50 -31.31 -12.01
CA ALA A 359 -12.85 -31.10 -11.47
C ALA A 359 -12.88 -31.04 -9.94
N VAL A 360 -11.91 -31.62 -9.26
CA VAL A 360 -11.80 -31.66 -7.78
C VAL A 360 -11.03 -30.45 -7.26
N ARG A 361 -10.01 -30.04 -8.00
CA ARG A 361 -9.12 -28.91 -7.68
C ARG A 361 -9.02 -27.97 -8.88
N PRO A 362 -10.03 -27.15 -9.13
CA PRO A 362 -10.00 -26.18 -10.23
C PRO A 362 -8.92 -25.12 -9.98
N VAL A 363 -8.50 -24.42 -11.03
CA VAL A 363 -7.61 -23.25 -10.92
C VAL A 363 -8.20 -22.26 -9.95
N GLY A 364 -7.37 -21.69 -9.07
CA GLY A 364 -7.80 -20.86 -7.92
C GLY A 364 -7.86 -21.62 -6.59
N THR A 365 -7.71 -22.95 -6.61
CA THR A 365 -7.62 -23.75 -5.37
C THR A 365 -6.25 -23.61 -4.74
N VAL A 366 -6.23 -23.25 -3.45
CA VAL A 366 -5.01 -23.10 -2.64
C VAL A 366 -5.24 -23.77 -1.27
N TYR A 367 -4.26 -24.50 -0.80
CA TYR A 367 -4.19 -24.98 0.57
C TYR A 367 -3.10 -24.24 1.33
N LEU A 368 -3.45 -23.79 2.53
CA LEU A 368 -2.59 -23.09 3.47
C LEU A 368 -2.38 -24.01 4.66
N GLY A 369 -1.16 -24.14 5.12
CA GLY A 369 -0.83 -24.78 6.40
C GLY A 369 -0.20 -23.75 7.34
N ALA A 370 -0.47 -23.85 8.63
CA ALA A 370 0.24 -23.07 9.64
C ALA A 370 0.53 -23.95 10.85
N ALA A 371 1.80 -24.25 11.06
CA ALA A 371 2.29 -24.97 12.22
C ALA A 371 2.50 -24.00 13.38
N CYS A 372 2.00 -24.37 14.57
CA CYS A 372 2.21 -23.63 15.81
C CYS A 372 2.22 -24.65 16.98
N GLY A 373 3.32 -24.74 17.70
CA GLY A 373 3.53 -25.74 18.73
C GLY A 373 3.38 -27.17 18.18
N GLU A 374 2.54 -27.98 18.82
CA GLU A 374 2.30 -29.39 18.47
C GLU A 374 1.17 -29.61 17.45
N THR A 375 0.70 -28.54 16.80
CA THR A 375 -0.45 -28.61 15.88
C THR A 375 -0.17 -27.84 14.59
N VAL A 376 -0.63 -28.40 13.46
CA VAL A 376 -0.74 -27.68 12.21
C VAL A 376 -2.22 -27.46 11.87
N TYR A 377 -2.54 -26.24 11.52
CA TYR A 377 -3.86 -25.82 11.08
C TYR A 377 -3.87 -25.65 9.58
N VAL A 378 -4.83 -26.28 8.91
CA VAL A 378 -4.94 -26.25 7.44
C VAL A 378 -6.22 -25.55 7.04
N LYS A 379 -6.12 -24.67 6.06
CA LYS A 379 -7.25 -23.93 5.46
C LYS A 379 -7.24 -24.10 3.94
N LYS A 380 -8.43 -24.24 3.34
CA LYS A 380 -8.63 -24.18 1.90
C LYS A 380 -9.10 -22.80 1.49
N LEU A 381 -8.45 -22.21 0.53
CA LEU A 381 -8.87 -20.97 -0.12
C LEU A 381 -9.26 -21.27 -1.56
N PHE A 382 -10.37 -20.71 -2.03
CA PHE A 382 -10.77 -20.77 -3.43
C PHE A 382 -10.98 -19.36 -3.99
N VAL A 383 -10.30 -19.04 -5.08
CA VAL A 383 -10.43 -17.77 -5.80
C VAL A 383 -11.24 -18.02 -7.07
N SER A 384 -12.51 -17.63 -7.06
CA SER A 384 -13.49 -17.93 -8.11
C SER A 384 -13.21 -17.26 -9.47
N ARG A 385 -12.43 -16.18 -9.48
CA ARG A 385 -11.96 -15.51 -10.70
C ARG A 385 -10.43 -15.61 -10.73
N PRO A 386 -9.87 -16.72 -11.21
CA PRO A 386 -8.47 -17.04 -11.03
C PRO A 386 -7.58 -16.32 -12.05
N ASP A 387 -7.34 -15.04 -11.82
CA ASP A 387 -6.15 -14.37 -12.33
C ASP A 387 -4.94 -14.81 -11.51
N ARG A 388 -3.82 -15.15 -12.17
CA ARG A 388 -2.61 -15.67 -11.52
C ARG A 388 -2.06 -14.73 -10.45
N ALA A 389 -2.04 -13.43 -10.70
CA ALA A 389 -1.55 -12.44 -9.75
C ALA A 389 -2.50 -12.34 -8.55
N LEU A 390 -3.81 -12.34 -8.79
CA LEU A 390 -4.83 -12.30 -7.76
C LEU A 390 -4.80 -13.56 -6.87
N VAL A 391 -4.69 -14.77 -7.44
CA VAL A 391 -4.59 -16.00 -6.65
C VAL A 391 -3.39 -15.96 -5.72
N ARG A 392 -2.22 -15.57 -6.23
CA ARG A 392 -0.99 -15.45 -5.45
C ARG A 392 -1.11 -14.41 -4.34
N ALA A 393 -1.65 -13.24 -4.63
CA ALA A 393 -1.85 -12.16 -3.66
C ALA A 393 -2.83 -12.57 -2.54
N ARG A 394 -3.96 -13.20 -2.91
CA ARG A 394 -4.96 -13.70 -1.94
C ARG A 394 -4.39 -14.83 -1.08
N ALA A 395 -3.60 -15.73 -1.67
CA ALA A 395 -2.95 -16.80 -0.93
C ALA A 395 -1.92 -16.27 0.08
N ALA A 396 -1.11 -15.29 -0.30
CA ALA A 396 -0.17 -14.64 0.61
C ALA A 396 -0.90 -13.89 1.73
N GLN A 397 -1.98 -13.16 1.42
CA GLN A 397 -2.79 -12.47 2.40
C GLN A 397 -3.39 -13.44 3.43
N ALA A 398 -4.00 -14.53 2.97
CA ALA A 398 -4.62 -15.52 3.84
C ALA A 398 -3.58 -16.29 4.70
N ALA A 399 -2.36 -16.50 4.20
CA ALA A 399 -1.28 -17.11 4.97
C ALA A 399 -0.80 -16.18 6.10
N LEU A 400 -0.64 -14.87 5.83
CA LEU A 400 -0.29 -13.87 6.83
C LEU A 400 -1.39 -13.70 7.88
N GLU A 401 -2.66 -13.71 7.46
CA GLU A 401 -3.81 -13.70 8.37
C GLU A 401 -3.78 -14.89 9.32
N LEU A 402 -3.60 -16.09 8.77
CA LEU A 402 -3.53 -17.32 9.56
C LEU A 402 -2.37 -17.28 10.58
N ALA A 403 -1.19 -16.80 10.16
CA ALA A 403 -0.05 -16.60 11.04
C ALA A 403 -0.34 -15.62 12.17
N LEU A 404 -0.95 -14.46 11.85
CA LEU A 404 -1.32 -13.43 12.82
C LEU A 404 -2.30 -13.99 13.86
N ARG A 405 -3.35 -14.68 13.42
CA ARG A 405 -4.32 -15.28 14.34
C ARG A 405 -3.67 -16.27 15.31
N LEU A 406 -2.80 -17.13 14.79
CA LEU A 406 -2.06 -18.08 15.64
C LEU A 406 -1.08 -17.37 16.58
N ALA A 407 -0.36 -16.36 16.11
CA ALA A 407 0.50 -15.52 16.96
C ALA A 407 -0.29 -14.85 18.09
N GLN A 408 -1.55 -14.46 17.81
CA GLN A 408 -2.47 -13.92 18.82
C GLN A 408 -3.06 -14.99 19.76
N GLY A 409 -2.81 -16.29 19.51
CA GLY A 409 -3.41 -17.40 20.27
C GLY A 409 -4.85 -17.71 19.84
N LYS A 410 -5.27 -17.26 18.65
CA LYS A 410 -6.61 -17.47 18.10
C LYS A 410 -6.55 -18.50 16.97
N VAL A 411 -7.42 -19.50 17.01
CA VAL A 411 -7.57 -20.50 15.94
C VAL A 411 -8.78 -20.14 15.08
N PRO A 412 -8.60 -19.84 13.76
CA PRO A 412 -9.73 -19.56 12.88
C PRO A 412 -10.65 -20.78 12.72
N ALA A 413 -11.97 -20.56 12.80
CA ALA A 413 -12.98 -21.62 12.75
C ALA A 413 -13.02 -22.39 11.39
N ASP A 414 -12.51 -21.78 10.33
CA ASP A 414 -12.44 -22.36 8.98
C ASP A 414 -11.15 -23.18 8.73
N THR A 415 -10.45 -23.54 9.79
CA THR A 415 -9.26 -24.40 9.74
C THR A 415 -9.56 -25.81 10.23
N GLN A 416 -8.76 -26.76 9.76
CA GLN A 416 -8.73 -28.14 10.27
C GLN A 416 -7.38 -28.42 10.94
N ALA A 417 -7.42 -28.95 12.15
CA ALA A 417 -6.22 -29.23 12.92
C ALA A 417 -5.69 -30.65 12.66
N LEU A 418 -4.38 -30.79 12.58
CA LEU A 418 -3.66 -32.07 12.58
C LEU A 418 -2.55 -31.99 13.63
N ALA A 419 -2.50 -32.99 14.52
CA ALA A 419 -1.41 -33.08 15.47
C ALA A 419 -0.06 -33.32 14.75
N LYS A 420 1.01 -32.73 15.22
CA LYS A 420 2.38 -32.92 14.69
C LYS A 420 2.79 -34.38 14.70
N SER A 421 2.42 -35.12 15.75
CA SER A 421 2.66 -36.57 15.86
C SER A 421 1.97 -37.39 14.76
N ALA A 422 0.89 -36.89 14.17
CA ALA A 422 0.15 -37.53 13.08
C ALA A 422 0.64 -37.13 11.66
N ARG A 423 1.77 -36.42 11.55
CA ARG A 423 2.36 -35.96 10.28
C ARG A 423 2.52 -37.09 9.25
N HIS A 424 2.82 -38.30 9.69
CA HIS A 424 3.08 -39.47 8.87
C HIS A 424 1.94 -40.52 8.95
N ASP A 425 0.88 -40.25 9.71
CA ASP A 425 -0.26 -41.16 9.84
C ASP A 425 -1.17 -41.07 8.60
N ALA A 426 -1.17 -42.16 7.83
CA ALA A 426 -1.95 -42.25 6.59
C ALA A 426 -3.47 -42.12 6.82
N ALA A 427 -4.01 -42.55 7.96
CA ALA A 427 -5.42 -42.42 8.28
C ALA A 427 -5.78 -40.97 8.63
N ALA A 428 -4.96 -40.30 9.44
CA ALA A 428 -5.14 -38.91 9.79
C ALA A 428 -5.02 -37.98 8.58
N LEU A 429 -4.02 -38.20 7.71
CA LEU A 429 -3.85 -37.44 6.48
C LEU A 429 -5.03 -37.67 5.49
N THR A 430 -5.56 -38.90 5.40
CA THR A 430 -6.74 -39.18 4.58
C THR A 430 -7.99 -38.49 5.13
N ALA A 431 -8.17 -38.50 6.46
CA ALA A 431 -9.28 -37.78 7.10
C ALA A 431 -9.21 -36.28 6.84
N LEU A 432 -7.99 -35.69 6.98
CA LEU A 432 -7.76 -34.26 6.71
C LEU A 432 -8.11 -33.92 5.24
N ASP A 433 -7.62 -34.66 4.24
CA ASP A 433 -7.90 -34.41 2.83
C ASP A 433 -9.41 -34.51 2.50
N ASN A 434 -10.07 -35.55 3.02
CA ASN A 434 -11.50 -35.79 2.81
C ASN A 434 -12.39 -34.65 3.36
N THR A 435 -11.96 -33.96 4.41
CA THR A 435 -12.70 -32.82 4.98
C THR A 435 -12.85 -31.70 3.93
N PHE A 436 -11.82 -31.47 3.13
CA PHE A 436 -11.83 -30.42 2.11
C PHE A 436 -12.31 -30.86 0.72
N LEU A 437 -12.46 -32.16 0.48
CA LEU A 437 -12.97 -32.68 -0.80
C LEU A 437 -14.49 -32.79 -0.82
N LYS A 438 -15.14 -32.89 0.35
CA LYS A 438 -16.59 -33.04 0.49
C LYS A 438 -17.37 -31.73 0.56
N GLY A 439 -16.70 -30.60 0.71
CA GLY A 439 -17.25 -29.24 0.72
C GLY A 439 -16.83 -28.47 -0.52
#